data_2eac0b5b09128a8eb1ce15c56d184e2d
#
_entry.id   2eac0b5b09128a8eb1ce15c56d184e2d
#
_cell.length_a   1.000
_cell.length_b   1.000
_cell.length_c   1.000
_cell.angle_alpha   90.00
_cell.angle_beta   90.00
_cell.angle_gamma   90.00
#
_symmetry.space_group_name_H-M   'P 1'
#
loop_
_entity.id
_entity.type
_entity.pdbx_description
1 polymer ?
#
loop_
_entity_poly.entity_id
_entity_poly.type
_entity_poly.pdbx_seq_one_letter_code
_entity_poly.pdbx_strand_id
1 'polypeptide(L)'
;LAPQLINARGEPDLSYRWPSTRWSSRGPGASGPSCVGFVCGAAMLLALANMRGVDRFDERFFLYYEDDDLCLRLFKLQRPMLVIPRVTAVHRSRSSVRGRSRLRSEYLRGYHHAQSKLTFSERHGSLDQALWLKRRTLALAIAAWPLRLIAFSPRMLARLSGRIAGLVGWRPHD
;
A
#
# COMPACT_ATOMS: atom_id res chain seq x y z
N LEU A 1 11.17 -10.99 -8.01
CA LEU A 1 12.43 -10.45 -7.51
C LEU A 1 12.28 -8.95 -7.27
N ALA A 2 12.93 -8.42 -6.24
CA ALA A 2 12.99 -6.99 -5.99
C ALA A 2 14.41 -6.57 -5.56
N PRO A 3 14.87 -5.37 -5.94
CA PRO A 3 16.10 -4.79 -5.44
C PRO A 3 15.90 -4.28 -4.01
N GLN A 4 17.01 -3.95 -3.34
CA GLN A 4 16.98 -3.11 -2.17
C GLN A 4 16.62 -1.68 -2.59
N LEU A 5 15.51 -1.14 -2.10
CA LEU A 5 15.21 0.27 -2.32
C LEU A 5 16.08 1.14 -1.41
N ILE A 6 16.55 2.26 -1.95
CA ILE A 6 17.27 3.28 -1.22
C ILE A 6 16.56 4.63 -1.41
N ASN A 7 16.65 5.48 -0.40
CA ASN A 7 16.10 6.83 -0.49
C ASN A 7 17.05 7.76 -1.29
N ALA A 8 16.68 9.02 -1.46
CA ALA A 8 17.49 10.01 -2.18
C ALA A 8 18.84 10.33 -1.49
N ARG A 9 19.05 9.88 -0.25
CA ARG A 9 20.34 10.02 0.49
C ARG A 9 21.20 8.78 0.38
N GLY A 10 20.75 7.74 -0.34
CA GLY A 10 21.46 6.47 -0.44
C GLY A 10 21.24 5.53 0.75
N GLU A 11 20.34 5.89 1.70
CA GLU A 11 20.05 5.07 2.86
C GLU A 11 19.05 3.97 2.49
N PRO A 12 19.22 2.72 3.00
CA PRO A 12 18.30 1.63 2.74
C PRO A 12 16.89 1.95 3.22
N ASP A 13 15.90 1.75 2.34
CA ASP A 13 14.49 1.76 2.66
C ASP A 13 14.01 0.31 2.76
N LEU A 14 13.60 -0.13 3.96
CA LEU A 14 13.08 -1.49 4.18
C LEU A 14 11.68 -1.60 3.57
N SER A 15 11.64 -1.73 2.27
CA SER A 15 10.44 -1.79 1.44
C SER A 15 9.92 -3.21 1.19
N TYR A 16 10.36 -4.16 2.00
CA TYR A 16 9.91 -5.55 2.02
C TYR A 16 9.53 -5.97 3.44
N ARG A 17 8.81 -7.08 3.56
CA ARG A 17 8.41 -7.65 4.85
C ARG A 17 8.79 -9.12 4.88
N TRP A 18 9.31 -9.57 6.01
CA TRP A 18 9.64 -10.97 6.23
C TRP A 18 8.37 -11.83 6.26
N PRO A 19 8.45 -13.12 5.84
CA PRO A 19 7.33 -14.02 5.96
C PRO A 19 6.95 -14.14 7.44
N SER A 20 5.71 -13.81 7.76
CA SER A 20 5.18 -13.96 9.10
C SER A 20 3.68 -14.22 9.02
N THR A 21 3.15 -14.78 10.10
CA THR A 21 1.72 -15.04 10.25
C THR A 21 0.86 -13.77 10.22
N ARG A 22 1.46 -12.59 10.43
CA ARG A 22 0.76 -11.31 10.52
C ARG A 22 0.97 -10.38 9.32
N TRP A 23 1.61 -10.83 8.25
CA TRP A 23 1.80 -10.04 7.01
C TRP A 23 2.54 -8.69 7.17
N SER A 24 2.54 -8.10 8.35
CA SER A 24 3.10 -6.77 8.66
C SER A 24 4.45 -6.81 9.36
N SER A 25 5.12 -7.95 9.35
CA SER A 25 6.40 -8.12 10.05
C SER A 25 7.48 -7.26 9.41
N ARG A 26 8.04 -6.36 10.20
CA ARG A 26 9.29 -5.67 9.89
C ARG A 26 10.41 -6.43 10.56
N GLY A 27 11.39 -6.81 9.76
CA GLY A 27 12.60 -7.48 10.25
C GLY A 27 13.84 -6.62 10.03
N PRO A 28 15.03 -7.13 10.37
CA PRO A 28 16.29 -6.50 10.01
C PRO A 28 16.45 -6.42 8.50
N GLY A 29 17.39 -5.60 8.02
CA GLY A 29 17.77 -5.59 6.61
C GLY A 29 18.33 -6.93 6.17
N ALA A 30 18.02 -7.36 4.95
CA ALA A 30 18.56 -8.57 4.38
C ALA A 30 20.05 -8.41 4.09
N SER A 31 20.87 -9.33 4.55
CA SER A 31 22.35 -9.34 4.32
C SER A 31 22.73 -10.01 2.98
N GLY A 32 21.83 -10.77 2.39
CA GLY A 32 21.98 -11.48 1.11
C GLY A 32 20.62 -11.76 0.45
N PRO A 33 20.59 -12.45 -0.70
CA PRO A 33 19.35 -12.85 -1.33
C PRO A 33 18.46 -13.57 -0.34
N SER A 34 17.25 -13.04 -0.09
CA SER A 34 16.37 -13.52 0.97
C SER A 34 14.95 -13.66 0.48
N CYS A 35 14.29 -14.76 0.88
CA CYS A 35 12.89 -14.96 0.62
C CYS A 35 12.06 -14.11 1.60
N VAL A 36 11.12 -13.35 1.06
CA VAL A 36 10.30 -12.39 1.81
C VAL A 36 8.80 -12.62 1.57
N GLY A 37 7.97 -12.13 2.45
CA GLY A 37 6.51 -12.23 2.33
C GLY A 37 5.87 -11.10 1.51
N PHE A 38 6.61 -10.00 1.32
CA PHE A 38 6.14 -8.84 0.58
C PHE A 38 7.32 -8.08 -0.01
N VAL A 39 7.14 -7.53 -1.19
CA VAL A 39 8.03 -6.58 -1.84
C VAL A 39 7.24 -5.38 -2.37
N CYS A 40 7.81 -4.18 -2.27
CA CYS A 40 7.15 -2.96 -2.74
C CYS A 40 7.11 -2.91 -4.28
N GLY A 41 5.97 -2.53 -4.82
CA GLY A 41 5.73 -2.38 -6.25
C GLY A 41 6.54 -1.27 -6.94
N ALA A 42 7.28 -0.44 -6.19
CA ALA A 42 8.12 0.61 -6.76
C ALA A 42 9.24 0.08 -7.68
N ALA A 43 9.73 -1.14 -7.42
CA ALA A 43 10.64 -1.87 -8.32
C ALA A 43 10.45 -3.38 -8.11
N MET A 44 9.82 -4.04 -9.07
CA MET A 44 9.50 -5.46 -9.01
C MET A 44 9.73 -6.11 -10.38
N LEU A 45 10.48 -7.20 -10.40
CA LEU A 45 10.66 -8.04 -11.58
C LEU A 45 9.81 -9.30 -11.43
N LEU A 46 8.84 -9.49 -12.31
CA LEU A 46 7.96 -10.64 -12.34
C LEU A 46 8.42 -11.65 -13.39
N ALA A 47 8.70 -12.87 -12.96
CA ALA A 47 8.94 -14.00 -13.88
C ALA A 47 7.58 -14.53 -14.35
N LEU A 48 7.15 -14.17 -15.54
CA LEU A 48 5.80 -14.50 -16.05
C LEU A 48 5.53 -16.01 -16.08
N ALA A 49 6.54 -16.84 -16.28
CA ALA A 49 6.41 -18.29 -16.22
C ALA A 49 5.96 -18.77 -14.83
N ASN A 50 6.36 -18.07 -13.77
CA ASN A 50 6.01 -18.38 -12.38
C ASN A 50 4.68 -17.74 -11.96
N MET A 51 4.05 -16.95 -12.83
CA MET A 51 2.76 -16.29 -12.59
C MET A 51 1.55 -17.09 -13.09
N ARG A 52 1.76 -18.34 -13.54
CA ARG A 52 0.65 -19.20 -13.97
C ARG A 52 -0.34 -19.42 -12.84
N GLY A 53 -1.62 -19.11 -13.10
CA GLY A 53 -2.70 -19.18 -12.11
C GLY A 53 -2.73 -17.99 -11.13
N VAL A 54 -1.91 -16.98 -11.37
CA VAL A 54 -1.94 -15.71 -10.63
C VAL A 54 -2.24 -14.60 -11.64
N ASP A 55 -3.38 -13.93 -11.47
CA ASP A 55 -3.64 -12.71 -12.20
C ASP A 55 -2.60 -11.66 -11.84
N ARG A 56 -2.28 -10.81 -12.78
CA ARG A 56 -1.34 -9.70 -12.57
C ARG A 56 -1.87 -8.72 -11.53
N PHE A 57 -1.59 -7.44 -11.65
CA PHE A 57 -2.20 -6.42 -10.80
C PHE A 57 -3.70 -6.37 -11.02
N ASP A 58 -4.43 -6.30 -9.92
CA ASP A 58 -5.88 -6.13 -9.94
C ASP A 58 -6.21 -4.65 -10.18
N GLU A 59 -6.90 -4.35 -11.27
CA GLU A 59 -7.22 -2.99 -11.72
C GLU A 59 -8.18 -2.24 -10.77
N ARG A 60 -8.82 -2.95 -9.82
CA ARG A 60 -9.60 -2.32 -8.75
C ARG A 60 -8.75 -1.48 -7.80
N PHE A 61 -7.44 -1.77 -7.74
CA PHE A 61 -6.47 -0.98 -6.99
C PHE A 61 -5.82 0.06 -7.89
N PHE A 62 -6.39 1.25 -7.96
CA PHE A 62 -5.80 2.33 -8.76
C PHE A 62 -4.49 2.86 -8.15
N LEU A 63 -4.40 2.93 -6.82
CA LEU A 63 -3.23 3.42 -6.10
C LEU A 63 -3.26 2.89 -4.67
N TYR A 64 -2.14 2.35 -4.19
CA TYR A 64 -1.96 1.64 -2.93
C TYR A 64 -2.66 0.29 -2.88
N TYR A 65 -2.06 -0.65 -2.16
CA TYR A 65 -2.51 -2.04 -1.98
C TYR A 65 -2.45 -2.91 -3.24
N GLU A 66 -2.09 -2.39 -4.41
CA GLU A 66 -1.88 -3.18 -5.62
C GLU A 66 -0.73 -4.19 -5.44
N ASP A 67 0.33 -3.76 -4.79
CA ASP A 67 1.49 -4.59 -4.45
C ASP A 67 1.20 -5.51 -3.25
N ASP A 68 0.50 -5.02 -2.23
CA ASP A 68 0.04 -5.84 -1.10
C ASP A 68 -0.87 -6.99 -1.59
N ASP A 69 -1.80 -6.70 -2.51
CA ASP A 69 -2.70 -7.70 -3.07
C ASP A 69 -1.94 -8.77 -3.88
N LEU A 70 -1.09 -8.34 -4.79
CA LEU A 70 -0.30 -9.25 -5.61
C LEU A 70 0.61 -10.12 -4.74
N CYS A 71 1.34 -9.51 -3.81
CA CYS A 71 2.25 -10.23 -2.93
C CYS A 71 1.50 -11.22 -2.02
N LEU A 72 0.32 -10.85 -1.52
CA LEU A 72 -0.47 -11.75 -0.68
C LEU A 72 -1.01 -12.94 -1.47
N ARG A 73 -1.41 -12.76 -2.72
CA ARG A 73 -1.80 -13.86 -3.62
C ARG A 73 -0.62 -14.80 -3.91
N LEU A 74 0.54 -14.23 -4.22
CA LEU A 74 1.78 -15.02 -4.42
C LEU A 74 2.16 -15.79 -3.16
N PHE A 75 2.07 -15.14 -1.99
CA PHE A 75 2.37 -15.76 -0.70
C PHE A 75 1.44 -16.95 -0.40
N LYS A 76 0.13 -16.78 -0.59
CA LYS A 76 -0.87 -17.84 -0.40
C LYS A 76 -0.64 -19.04 -1.32
N LEU A 77 -0.14 -18.79 -2.53
CA LEU A 77 0.21 -19.83 -3.51
C LEU A 77 1.65 -20.34 -3.36
N GLN A 78 2.32 -19.99 -2.27
CA GLN A 78 3.70 -20.40 -1.97
C GLN A 78 4.70 -20.06 -3.10
N ARG A 79 4.44 -18.97 -3.84
CA ARG A 79 5.37 -18.48 -4.86
C ARG A 79 6.46 -17.63 -4.21
N PRO A 80 7.74 -17.98 -4.35
CA PRO A 80 8.80 -17.28 -3.67
C PRO A 80 8.98 -15.85 -4.16
N MET A 81 9.04 -14.92 -3.25
CA MET A 81 9.41 -13.53 -3.49
C MET A 81 10.79 -13.28 -2.89
N LEU A 82 11.72 -12.78 -3.70
CA LEU A 82 13.10 -12.61 -3.29
C LEU A 82 13.49 -11.14 -3.35
N VAL A 83 14.14 -10.67 -2.29
CA VAL A 83 14.88 -9.40 -2.29
C VAL A 83 16.35 -9.68 -2.55
N ILE A 84 16.97 -8.86 -3.40
CA ILE A 84 18.39 -8.96 -3.78
C ILE A 84 19.12 -7.69 -3.30
N PRO A 85 19.73 -7.68 -2.10
CA PRO A 85 20.30 -6.47 -1.51
C PRO A 85 21.49 -5.88 -2.28
N ARG A 86 22.18 -6.68 -3.07
CA ARG A 86 23.30 -6.21 -3.91
C ARG A 86 22.85 -5.36 -5.10
N VAL A 87 21.57 -5.44 -5.48
CA VAL A 87 20.97 -4.61 -6.52
C VAL A 87 20.15 -3.53 -5.84
N THR A 88 20.48 -2.28 -6.10
CA THR A 88 19.81 -1.14 -5.48
C THR A 88 19.01 -0.34 -6.50
N ALA A 89 17.88 0.23 -6.08
CA ALA A 89 17.10 1.16 -6.87
C ALA A 89 16.69 2.36 -6.02
N VAL A 90 16.83 3.57 -6.58
CA VAL A 90 16.47 4.80 -5.87
C VAL A 90 14.94 4.97 -5.91
N HIS A 91 14.31 4.93 -4.74
CA HIS A 91 12.89 5.19 -4.58
C HIS A 91 12.62 6.59 -4.06
N ARG A 92 12.14 7.46 -4.94
CA ARG A 92 11.67 8.80 -4.55
C ARG A 92 10.23 8.71 -4.09
N SER A 93 10.04 8.43 -2.80
CA SER A 93 8.71 8.35 -2.21
C SER A 93 7.85 9.58 -2.53
N ARG A 94 6.53 9.39 -2.69
CA ARG A 94 5.54 10.43 -3.00
C ARG A 94 5.58 11.00 -4.43
N SER A 95 6.27 10.36 -5.38
CA SER A 95 6.30 10.80 -6.79
C SER A 95 5.08 10.35 -7.61
N SER A 96 4.34 9.34 -7.17
CA SER A 96 3.23 8.73 -7.92
C SER A 96 2.03 9.66 -8.14
N VAL A 97 1.82 10.65 -7.28
CA VAL A 97 0.75 11.63 -7.45
C VAL A 97 1.40 12.99 -7.68
N ARG A 98 1.64 13.30 -8.95
CA ARG A 98 2.13 14.62 -9.36
C ARG A 98 0.93 15.50 -9.71
N GLY A 99 0.83 16.69 -9.12
CA GLY A 99 -0.20 17.67 -9.44
C GLY A 99 0.31 19.09 -9.20
N ARG A 100 -0.30 20.06 -9.88
CA ARG A 100 0.01 21.49 -9.70
C ARG A 100 -0.24 21.96 -8.25
N SER A 101 -1.09 21.27 -7.50
CA SER A 101 -1.42 21.60 -6.11
C SER A 101 -1.01 20.46 -5.16
N ARG A 102 -0.18 20.80 -4.18
CA ARG A 102 0.22 19.86 -3.11
C ARG A 102 -0.98 19.37 -2.28
N LEU A 103 -1.99 20.23 -2.10
CA LEU A 103 -3.20 19.86 -1.35
C LEU A 103 -4.05 18.86 -2.12
N ARG A 104 -4.21 19.06 -3.45
CA ARG A 104 -4.89 18.08 -4.30
C ARG A 104 -4.20 16.72 -4.29
N SER A 105 -2.87 16.71 -4.32
CA SER A 105 -2.11 15.44 -4.25
C SER A 105 -2.33 14.73 -2.92
N GLU A 106 -2.36 15.44 -1.79
CA GLU A 106 -2.65 14.83 -0.49
C GLU A 106 -4.11 14.35 -0.38
N TYR A 107 -5.06 15.10 -0.93
CA TYR A 107 -6.46 14.67 -1.01
C TYR A 107 -6.59 13.36 -1.79
N LEU A 108 -6.03 13.28 -3.01
CA LEU A 108 -6.07 12.07 -3.84
C LEU A 108 -5.39 10.87 -3.17
N ARG A 109 -4.27 11.09 -2.48
CA ARG A 109 -3.63 10.04 -1.68
C ARG A 109 -4.54 9.53 -0.57
N GLY A 110 -5.23 10.43 0.14
CA GLY A 110 -6.20 10.06 1.16
C GLY A 110 -7.35 9.25 0.59
N TYR A 111 -7.90 9.71 -0.53
CA TYR A 111 -9.02 9.11 -1.23
C TYR A 111 -8.69 7.67 -1.67
N HIS A 112 -7.67 7.51 -2.51
CA HIS A 112 -7.32 6.19 -3.06
C HIS A 112 -6.84 5.21 -1.99
N HIS A 113 -6.08 5.68 -0.98
CA HIS A 113 -5.69 4.81 0.12
C HIS A 113 -6.90 4.27 0.90
N ALA A 114 -7.96 5.06 1.08
CA ALA A 114 -9.18 4.62 1.74
C ALA A 114 -9.94 3.59 0.88
N GLN A 115 -10.10 3.88 -0.41
CA GLN A 115 -10.74 2.98 -1.38
C GLN A 115 -10.02 1.63 -1.41
N SER A 116 -8.73 1.65 -1.69
CA SER A 116 -7.92 0.43 -1.84
C SER A 116 -7.85 -0.39 -0.55
N LYS A 117 -7.79 0.27 0.62
CA LYS A 117 -7.81 -0.42 1.91
C LYS A 117 -9.10 -1.22 2.14
N LEU A 118 -10.26 -0.67 1.76
CA LEU A 118 -11.54 -1.35 1.90
C LEU A 118 -11.67 -2.49 0.88
N THR A 119 -11.28 -2.25 -0.38
CA THR A 119 -11.23 -3.27 -1.43
C THR A 119 -10.31 -4.44 -1.03
N PHE A 120 -9.16 -4.15 -0.43
CA PHE A 120 -8.25 -5.18 0.08
C PHE A 120 -8.87 -5.99 1.22
N SER A 121 -9.56 -5.30 2.16
CA SER A 121 -10.24 -5.96 3.27
C SER A 121 -11.40 -6.85 2.81
N GLU A 122 -12.16 -6.40 1.81
CA GLU A 122 -13.22 -7.19 1.18
C GLU A 122 -12.66 -8.43 0.47
N ARG A 123 -11.64 -8.24 -0.38
CA ARG A 123 -11.08 -9.31 -1.20
C ARG A 123 -10.37 -10.41 -0.40
N HIS A 124 -9.63 -10.04 0.62
CA HIS A 124 -8.82 -10.99 1.40
C HIS A 124 -9.41 -11.37 2.74
N GLY A 125 -10.46 -10.70 3.15
CA GLY A 125 -11.23 -10.97 4.36
C GLY A 125 -12.70 -11.27 4.04
N SER A 126 -13.58 -10.34 4.41
CA SER A 126 -15.02 -10.44 4.10
C SER A 126 -15.63 -9.05 3.90
N LEU A 127 -16.81 -9.03 3.28
CA LEU A 127 -17.59 -7.80 3.14
C LEU A 127 -17.91 -7.18 4.51
N ASP A 128 -18.29 -8.00 5.50
CA ASP A 128 -18.58 -7.51 6.85
C ASP A 128 -17.38 -6.86 7.51
N GLN A 129 -16.18 -7.43 7.34
CA GLN A 129 -14.95 -6.84 7.81
C GLN A 129 -14.65 -5.49 7.12
N ALA A 130 -14.87 -5.40 5.82
CA ALA A 130 -14.69 -4.17 5.07
C ALA A 130 -15.70 -3.09 5.51
N LEU A 131 -16.97 -3.44 5.71
CA LEU A 131 -18.01 -2.55 6.19
C LEU A 131 -17.74 -2.07 7.63
N TRP A 132 -17.34 -2.97 8.51
CA TRP A 132 -16.93 -2.61 9.87
C TRP A 132 -15.74 -1.65 9.85
N LEU A 133 -14.72 -1.96 9.07
CA LEU A 133 -13.53 -1.12 8.90
C LEU A 133 -13.89 0.26 8.34
N LYS A 134 -14.81 0.32 7.35
CA LYS A 134 -15.35 1.57 6.80
C LYS A 134 -15.98 2.42 7.90
N ARG A 135 -16.94 1.86 8.65
CA ARG A 135 -17.67 2.57 9.72
C ARG A 135 -16.71 3.10 10.79
N ARG A 136 -15.83 2.23 11.30
CA ARG A 136 -14.84 2.61 12.33
C ARG A 136 -13.90 3.70 11.84
N THR A 137 -13.33 3.53 10.64
CA THR A 137 -12.36 4.49 10.09
C THR A 137 -13.01 5.83 9.76
N LEU A 138 -14.27 5.81 9.28
CA LEU A 138 -15.03 7.02 9.00
C LEU A 138 -15.34 7.80 10.30
N ALA A 139 -15.80 7.13 11.34
CA ALA A 139 -16.06 7.77 12.63
C ALA A 139 -14.79 8.43 13.20
N LEU A 140 -13.66 7.72 13.19
CA LEU A 140 -12.37 8.26 13.64
C LEU A 140 -11.90 9.43 12.77
N ALA A 141 -12.11 9.37 11.46
CA ALA A 141 -11.71 10.42 10.54
C ALA A 141 -12.55 11.70 10.75
N ILE A 142 -13.85 11.56 10.97
CA ILE A 142 -14.76 12.68 11.27
C ILE A 142 -14.38 13.30 12.63
N ALA A 143 -14.16 12.49 13.67
CA ALA A 143 -13.74 12.96 14.98
C ALA A 143 -12.38 13.70 14.97
N ALA A 144 -11.46 13.23 14.13
CA ALA A 144 -10.13 13.85 13.99
C ALA A 144 -10.13 15.12 13.12
N TRP A 145 -11.19 15.37 12.36
CA TRP A 145 -11.22 16.49 11.40
C TRP A 145 -11.10 17.86 12.06
N PRO A 146 -11.88 18.22 13.12
CA PRO A 146 -11.75 19.50 13.80
C PRO A 146 -10.38 19.67 14.48
N LEU A 147 -9.80 18.60 15.02
CA LEU A 147 -8.47 18.67 15.62
C LEU A 147 -7.39 19.02 14.57
N ARG A 148 -7.53 18.52 13.33
CA ARG A 148 -6.63 18.86 12.23
C ARG A 148 -6.83 20.28 11.72
N LEU A 149 -8.03 20.82 11.83
CA LEU A 149 -8.31 22.22 11.53
C LEU A 149 -7.62 23.15 12.55
N ILE A 150 -7.77 22.85 13.84
CA ILE A 150 -7.13 23.60 14.92
C ILE A 150 -5.59 23.55 14.82
N ALA A 151 -5.03 22.40 14.45
CA ALA A 151 -3.58 22.22 14.27
C ALA A 151 -3.00 22.92 13.03
N PHE A 152 -3.78 23.71 12.31
CA PHE A 152 -3.37 24.48 11.11
C PHE A 152 -2.48 23.72 10.13
N SER A 153 -2.81 22.45 9.87
CA SER A 153 -2.06 21.61 8.92
C SER A 153 -2.85 21.35 7.64
N PRO A 154 -2.81 22.25 6.64
CA PRO A 154 -3.64 22.15 5.44
C PRO A 154 -3.43 20.83 4.67
N ARG A 155 -2.18 20.32 4.66
CA ARG A 155 -1.86 19.03 4.00
C ARG A 155 -2.53 17.85 4.67
N MET A 156 -2.48 17.81 6.01
CA MET A 156 -3.11 16.73 6.77
C MET A 156 -4.62 16.82 6.71
N LEU A 157 -5.17 18.03 6.70
CA LEU A 157 -6.59 18.27 6.52
C LEU A 157 -7.05 17.80 5.13
N ALA A 158 -6.35 18.18 4.06
CA ALA A 158 -6.64 17.72 2.70
C ALA A 158 -6.59 16.19 2.60
N ARG A 159 -5.58 15.55 3.20
CA ARG A 159 -5.46 14.09 3.20
C ARG A 159 -6.59 13.41 3.98
N LEU A 160 -6.99 13.97 5.11
CA LEU A 160 -8.10 13.46 5.93
C LEU A 160 -9.45 13.63 5.20
N SER A 161 -9.68 14.79 4.57
CA SER A 161 -10.87 15.04 3.75
C SER A 161 -10.96 14.08 2.57
N GLY A 162 -9.83 13.84 1.89
CA GLY A 162 -9.75 12.82 0.85
C GLY A 162 -10.08 11.42 1.36
N ARG A 163 -9.58 11.06 2.56
CA ARG A 163 -9.89 9.78 3.19
C ARG A 163 -11.38 9.64 3.50
N ILE A 164 -12.01 10.67 4.05
CA ILE A 164 -13.46 10.68 4.30
C ILE A 164 -14.22 10.48 3.00
N ALA A 165 -13.90 11.25 1.96
CA ALA A 165 -14.54 11.11 0.65
C ALA A 165 -14.34 9.72 0.05
N GLY A 166 -13.14 9.15 0.16
CA GLY A 166 -12.86 7.79 -0.30
C GLY A 166 -13.66 6.72 0.46
N LEU A 167 -13.81 6.86 1.79
CA LEU A 167 -14.61 5.94 2.60
C LEU A 167 -16.09 6.04 2.24
N VAL A 168 -16.63 7.25 2.08
CA VAL A 168 -18.04 7.47 1.72
C VAL A 168 -18.33 6.93 0.33
N GLY A 169 -17.47 7.23 -0.65
CA GLY A 169 -17.65 6.83 -2.04
C GLY A 169 -17.33 5.37 -2.35
N TRP A 170 -16.72 4.63 -1.41
CA TRP A 170 -16.43 3.22 -1.64
C TRP A 170 -17.71 2.38 -1.69
N ARG A 171 -17.75 1.50 -2.68
CA ARG A 171 -18.84 0.52 -2.84
C ARG A 171 -18.24 -0.88 -2.91
N PRO A 172 -18.94 -1.89 -2.37
CA PRO A 172 -18.58 -3.30 -2.56
C PRO A 172 -18.44 -3.64 -4.04
N HIS A 173 -17.63 -4.60 -4.34
CA HIS A 173 -17.51 -5.17 -5.68
C HIS A 173 -18.32 -6.49 -5.67
N ASP A 174 -19.18 -6.63 -6.65
CA ASP A 174 -19.96 -7.85 -6.90
C ASP A 174 -19.06 -9.01 -7.37
#